data_cd39cffd33d2908b20d49537624abf95
#
_entry.id   cd39cffd33d2908b20d49537624abf95
#
_cell.length_a   1.000
_cell.length_b   1.000
_cell.length_c   1.000
_cell.angle_alpha   90.00
_cell.angle_beta   90.00
_cell.angle_gamma   90.00
#
_symmetry.space_group_name_H-M   'P 1'
#
loop_
_entity.id
_entity.type
_entity.pdbx_description
1 polymer ?
#
loop_
_entity_poly.entity_id
_entity_poly.type
_entity_poly.pdbx_seq_one_letter_code
_entity_poly.pdbx_strand_id
1 'polypeptide(L)'
;MDRRLRLDKQVMESIQAHGIAGLFIDPENALVCLSSSPSRISPRRGTAFHHTHLPEEDFETIAKSLAEGVGVTATARIQNVDKKTVLLVLAKAGEQAKTVSRSLLNNVKVTECQLDEMWSFVGKKEKNLDPVEKLQRSLGDAWIWIAFDAINKIVLAYIVGKRTLSHAVSLLEEVKRITIRMPDLFSSDQLDQYTSALLQVYGELVYPTRKPGPGRPPNPRLVPPEDLLYVQVVKQYKKYRVVKVTQKVVFGDAERIDSILAASAVSNKINTSYVERYNGSVRHMHARCGRKTLCFSKRQENHEIQLALSLGYYHLCRPHKTLTKRYGRPTTPFMAANLTDHVWSMAELLKFKK
;
A
#
# COMPACT_ATOMS: atom_id res chain seq x y z
N MET A 1 -32.33 33.73 19.81
CA MET A 1 -33.78 33.59 20.06
C MET A 1 -34.03 32.17 20.53
N ASP A 2 -34.15 32.00 21.85
CA ASP A 2 -34.49 30.70 22.45
C ASP A 2 -35.98 30.44 22.23
N ARG A 3 -36.30 29.45 21.41
CA ARG A 3 -37.67 28.94 21.32
C ARG A 3 -37.86 27.91 22.43
N ARG A 4 -38.52 28.30 23.51
CA ARG A 4 -38.95 27.42 24.59
C ARG A 4 -40.33 26.87 24.24
N LEU A 5 -40.44 25.56 24.06
CA LEU A 5 -41.69 24.86 23.80
C LEU A 5 -42.04 24.02 25.04
N ARG A 6 -43.26 24.19 25.59
CA ARG A 6 -43.80 23.26 26.60
C ARG A 6 -44.34 22.02 25.89
N LEU A 7 -43.93 20.86 26.33
CA LEU A 7 -44.33 19.57 25.77
C LEU A 7 -45.22 18.81 26.77
N ASP A 8 -46.15 18.05 26.23
CA ASP A 8 -47.05 17.21 26.99
C ASP A 8 -46.27 16.01 27.61
N LYS A 9 -46.74 15.48 28.77
CA LYS A 9 -46.05 14.46 29.57
C LYS A 9 -45.81 13.17 28.79
N GLN A 10 -46.72 12.77 27.90
CA GLN A 10 -46.57 11.60 27.03
C GLN A 10 -45.49 11.74 25.97
N VAL A 11 -45.29 12.94 25.46
CA VAL A 11 -44.22 13.25 24.49
C VAL A 11 -42.84 13.22 25.17
N MET A 12 -42.77 13.64 26.44
CA MET A 12 -41.57 13.62 27.25
C MET A 12 -41.08 12.18 27.53
N GLU A 13 -41.96 11.28 27.85
CA GLU A 13 -41.66 9.85 28.10
C GLU A 13 -41.19 9.15 26.80
N SER A 14 -41.77 9.48 25.66
CA SER A 14 -41.36 8.95 24.35
C SER A 14 -39.99 9.43 23.92
N ILE A 15 -39.60 10.66 24.21
CA ILE A 15 -38.30 11.25 23.89
C ILE A 15 -37.20 10.63 24.76
N GLN A 16 -37.47 10.35 26.04
CA GLN A 16 -36.54 9.65 26.94
C GLN A 16 -36.30 8.20 26.52
N ALA A 17 -37.29 7.50 25.98
CA ALA A 17 -37.18 6.10 25.55
C ALA A 17 -36.40 5.92 24.25
N HIS A 18 -36.29 6.93 23.38
CA HIS A 18 -35.68 6.83 22.04
C HIS A 18 -34.37 7.58 21.86
N GLY A 19 -33.83 8.24 22.88
CA GLY A 19 -32.48 8.81 22.93
C GLY A 19 -32.12 9.72 21.75
N ILE A 20 -32.81 10.83 21.54
CA ILE A 20 -32.46 11.79 20.49
C ILE A 20 -31.23 12.61 20.93
N ALA A 21 -30.11 12.44 20.27
CA ALA A 21 -28.86 13.15 20.57
C ALA A 21 -29.06 14.67 20.38
N GLY A 22 -28.79 15.46 21.43
CA GLY A 22 -28.86 16.93 21.44
C GLY A 22 -30.05 17.52 22.17
N LEU A 23 -30.91 16.69 22.82
CA LEU A 23 -32.02 17.16 23.64
C LEU A 23 -31.63 17.08 25.13
N PHE A 24 -31.65 18.20 25.82
CA PHE A 24 -31.58 18.28 27.30
C PHE A 24 -32.93 18.60 27.87
N ILE A 25 -33.42 17.77 28.80
CA ILE A 25 -34.67 17.95 29.51
C ILE A 25 -34.33 18.44 30.90
N ASP A 26 -34.86 19.62 31.26
CA ASP A 26 -34.81 20.12 32.63
C ASP A 26 -35.95 19.48 33.45
N PRO A 27 -35.62 18.62 34.46
CA PRO A 27 -36.64 17.87 35.20
C PRO A 27 -37.57 18.75 36.08
N GLU A 28 -37.16 19.98 36.46
CA GLU A 28 -37.93 20.82 37.38
C GLU A 28 -38.92 21.75 36.66
N ASN A 29 -38.71 22.01 35.34
CA ASN A 29 -39.54 23.00 34.63
C ASN A 29 -40.26 22.47 33.39
N ALA A 30 -40.19 21.17 33.07
CA ALA A 30 -40.76 20.56 31.86
C ALA A 30 -40.45 21.34 30.56
N LEU A 31 -39.28 21.93 30.49
CA LEU A 31 -38.77 22.71 29.34
C LEU A 31 -37.74 21.91 28.56
N VAL A 32 -37.94 21.75 27.26
CA VAL A 32 -36.95 21.18 26.35
C VAL A 32 -36.06 22.31 25.84
N CYS A 33 -34.82 22.33 26.28
CA CYS A 33 -33.82 23.19 25.68
C CYS A 33 -33.18 22.43 24.49
N LEU A 34 -33.50 22.83 23.28
CA LEU A 34 -32.69 22.46 22.12
C LEU A 34 -31.35 23.15 22.30
N SER A 35 -30.28 22.37 22.53
CA SER A 35 -28.94 22.94 22.48
C SER A 35 -28.74 23.51 21.06
N SER A 36 -28.68 24.83 20.97
CA SER A 36 -28.54 25.57 19.71
C SER A 36 -27.12 25.51 19.11
N SER A 37 -26.45 24.42 19.32
CA SER A 37 -25.21 24.09 18.59
C SER A 37 -25.40 22.75 17.92
N PRO A 38 -25.94 22.70 16.68
CA PRO A 38 -25.58 21.60 15.83
C PRO A 38 -24.08 21.68 15.76
N SER A 39 -23.39 20.66 16.29
CA SER A 39 -21.97 20.52 16.03
C SER A 39 -21.84 20.62 14.52
N ARG A 40 -21.36 21.76 14.00
CA ARG A 40 -21.15 21.96 12.56
C ARG A 40 -20.13 20.92 12.13
N ILE A 41 -20.61 19.77 11.71
CA ILE A 41 -19.77 18.73 11.12
C ILE A 41 -19.25 19.37 9.84
N SER A 42 -18.00 19.79 9.87
CA SER A 42 -17.35 20.35 8.69
C SER A 42 -17.52 19.38 7.51
N PRO A 43 -18.01 19.85 6.34
CA PRO A 43 -18.09 19.00 5.13
C PRO A 43 -16.74 18.36 4.77
N ARG A 44 -15.62 18.94 5.23
CA ARG A 44 -14.26 18.45 5.04
C ARG A 44 -13.85 17.33 6.02
N ARG A 45 -14.66 17.03 7.05
CA ARG A 45 -14.35 15.95 8.00
C ARG A 45 -14.25 14.61 7.28
N GLY A 46 -13.19 13.87 7.56
CA GLY A 46 -12.88 12.58 6.91
C GLY A 46 -12.23 12.70 5.53
N THR A 47 -11.86 13.91 5.11
CA THR A 47 -11.10 14.16 3.86
C THR A 47 -9.71 14.71 4.17
N ALA A 48 -8.82 14.72 3.17
CA ALA A 48 -7.49 15.33 3.30
C ALA A 48 -7.53 16.83 3.62
N PHE A 49 -8.63 17.50 3.29
CA PHE A 49 -8.81 18.96 3.50
C PHE A 49 -9.21 19.35 4.92
N HIS A 50 -9.50 18.37 5.78
CA HIS A 50 -9.90 18.65 7.17
C HIS A 50 -8.78 19.35 7.94
N HIS A 51 -9.12 20.43 8.67
CA HIS A 51 -8.17 21.31 9.38
C HIS A 51 -7.04 21.87 8.48
N THR A 52 -7.38 22.30 7.26
CA THR A 52 -6.50 23.09 6.41
C THR A 52 -7.16 24.43 6.05
N HIS A 53 -6.35 25.47 5.97
CA HIS A 53 -6.79 26.80 5.49
C HIS A 53 -6.42 27.03 4.03
N LEU A 54 -5.66 26.11 3.43
CA LEU A 54 -5.26 26.19 2.02
C LEU A 54 -6.51 26.00 1.12
N PRO A 55 -6.67 26.78 0.04
CA PRO A 55 -7.66 26.50 -1.01
C PRO A 55 -7.53 25.07 -1.54
N GLU A 56 -8.65 24.43 -1.88
CA GLU A 56 -8.63 23.02 -2.33
C GLU A 56 -7.84 22.85 -3.61
N GLU A 57 -7.94 23.80 -4.55
CA GLU A 57 -7.18 23.78 -5.82
C GLU A 57 -5.67 23.82 -5.61
N ASP A 58 -5.19 24.66 -4.69
CA ASP A 58 -3.76 24.74 -4.34
C ASP A 58 -3.30 23.46 -3.67
N PHE A 59 -4.13 22.91 -2.75
CA PHE A 59 -3.85 21.64 -2.09
C PHE A 59 -3.73 20.50 -3.11
N GLU A 60 -4.67 20.41 -4.06
CA GLU A 60 -4.66 19.40 -5.13
C GLU A 60 -3.43 19.53 -6.02
N THR A 61 -3.09 20.75 -6.42
CA THR A 61 -1.93 21.03 -7.31
C THR A 61 -0.62 20.66 -6.61
N ILE A 62 -0.48 20.97 -5.31
CA ILE A 62 0.66 20.56 -4.49
C ILE A 62 0.73 19.03 -4.40
N ALA A 63 -0.38 18.37 -4.06
CA ALA A 63 -0.45 16.91 -3.92
C ALA A 63 -0.10 16.21 -5.25
N LYS A 64 -0.63 16.69 -6.38
CA LYS A 64 -0.34 16.18 -7.72
C LYS A 64 1.13 16.37 -8.10
N SER A 65 1.71 17.54 -7.82
CA SER A 65 3.13 17.82 -8.07
C SER A 65 4.02 16.83 -7.30
N LEU A 66 3.71 16.57 -6.04
CA LEU A 66 4.42 15.60 -5.21
C LEU A 66 4.26 14.17 -5.73
N ALA A 67 3.06 13.79 -6.18
CA ALA A 67 2.78 12.46 -6.74
C ALA A 67 3.50 12.20 -8.07
N GLU A 68 3.73 13.26 -8.87
CA GLU A 68 4.50 13.20 -10.12
C GLU A 68 6.03 13.37 -9.90
N GLY A 69 6.50 13.34 -8.65
CA GLY A 69 7.92 13.29 -8.32
C GLY A 69 8.61 14.65 -8.19
N VAL A 70 7.86 15.75 -8.13
CA VAL A 70 8.44 17.06 -7.83
C VAL A 70 8.85 17.11 -6.34
N GLY A 71 10.09 17.48 -6.06
CA GLY A 71 10.59 17.55 -4.68
C GLY A 71 9.96 18.70 -3.88
N VAL A 72 9.85 18.53 -2.56
CA VAL A 72 9.21 19.49 -1.63
C VAL A 72 9.65 20.93 -1.84
N THR A 73 10.97 21.17 -1.98
CA THR A 73 11.51 22.53 -2.16
C THR A 73 11.14 23.12 -3.54
N ALA A 74 11.10 22.30 -4.57
CA ALA A 74 10.69 22.74 -5.90
C ALA A 74 9.18 23.04 -5.93
N THR A 75 8.36 22.17 -5.33
CA THR A 75 6.92 22.39 -5.20
C THR A 75 6.61 23.68 -4.45
N ALA A 76 7.33 23.95 -3.33
CA ALA A 76 7.18 25.19 -2.57
C ALA A 76 7.44 26.45 -3.40
N ARG A 77 8.51 26.41 -4.24
CA ARG A 77 8.81 27.53 -5.15
C ARG A 77 7.78 27.69 -6.25
N ILE A 78 7.33 26.58 -6.87
CA ILE A 78 6.36 26.60 -7.97
C ILE A 78 5.02 27.13 -7.50
N GLN A 79 4.59 26.74 -6.30
CA GLN A 79 3.28 27.11 -5.74
C GLN A 79 3.34 28.38 -4.86
N ASN A 80 4.52 28.99 -4.73
CA ASN A 80 4.74 30.17 -3.90
C ASN A 80 4.22 30.02 -2.45
N VAL A 81 4.49 28.85 -1.84
CA VAL A 81 4.10 28.53 -0.47
C VAL A 81 5.32 28.11 0.37
N ASP A 82 5.18 28.13 1.68
CA ASP A 82 6.25 27.63 2.57
C ASP A 82 6.41 26.11 2.47
N LYS A 83 7.63 25.61 2.67
CA LYS A 83 7.93 24.16 2.69
C LYS A 83 7.12 23.39 3.73
N LYS A 84 6.78 24.03 4.86
CA LYS A 84 5.95 23.41 5.91
C LYS A 84 4.54 23.15 5.39
N THR A 85 3.98 24.05 4.57
CA THR A 85 2.69 23.87 3.90
C THR A 85 2.73 22.68 2.95
N VAL A 86 3.78 22.55 2.13
CA VAL A 86 3.96 21.39 1.25
C VAL A 86 4.08 20.08 2.03
N LEU A 87 4.80 20.08 3.16
CA LEU A 87 4.91 18.90 4.02
C LEU A 87 3.59 18.56 4.72
N LEU A 88 2.78 19.55 5.10
CA LEU A 88 1.44 19.33 5.63
C LEU A 88 0.53 18.70 4.58
N VAL A 89 0.53 19.21 3.35
CA VAL A 89 -0.23 18.63 2.23
C VAL A 89 0.23 17.20 1.99
N LEU A 90 1.54 16.94 1.95
CA LEU A 90 2.09 15.60 1.80
C LEU A 90 1.56 14.65 2.87
N ALA A 91 1.62 15.04 4.15
CA ALA A 91 1.16 14.21 5.26
C ALA A 91 -0.32 13.85 5.11
N LYS A 92 -1.18 14.85 4.87
CA LYS A 92 -2.63 14.65 4.75
C LYS A 92 -3.02 13.87 3.48
N ALA A 93 -2.45 14.22 2.34
CA ALA A 93 -2.73 13.54 1.07
C ALA A 93 -2.22 12.09 1.08
N GLY A 94 -1.06 11.83 1.69
CA GLY A 94 -0.50 10.48 1.79
C GLY A 94 -1.31 9.57 2.73
N GLU A 95 -1.75 10.08 3.90
CA GLU A 95 -2.62 9.33 4.80
C GLU A 95 -4.00 9.07 4.16
N GLN A 96 -4.53 10.04 3.42
CA GLN A 96 -5.75 9.86 2.65
C GLN A 96 -5.59 8.75 1.58
N ALA A 97 -4.52 8.80 0.79
CA ALA A 97 -4.22 7.79 -0.23
C ALA A 97 -4.07 6.38 0.38
N LYS A 98 -3.45 6.28 1.56
CA LYS A 98 -3.33 5.02 2.32
C LYS A 98 -4.70 4.50 2.78
N THR A 99 -5.56 5.38 3.26
CA THR A 99 -6.93 5.05 3.67
C THR A 99 -7.75 4.56 2.49
N VAL A 100 -7.71 5.26 1.36
CA VAL A 100 -8.42 4.87 0.13
C VAL A 100 -7.93 3.52 -0.38
N SER A 101 -6.61 3.34 -0.49
CA SER A 101 -6.02 2.07 -0.94
C SER A 101 -6.46 0.91 -0.05
N ARG A 102 -6.43 1.06 1.27
CA ARG A 102 -6.91 0.03 2.21
C ARG A 102 -8.41 -0.27 2.11
N SER A 103 -9.21 0.72 1.75
CA SER A 103 -10.66 0.55 1.57
C SER A 103 -11.00 -0.19 0.29
N LEU A 104 -10.29 0.09 -0.79
CA LEU A 104 -10.57 -0.47 -2.12
C LEU A 104 -9.83 -1.79 -2.38
N LEU A 105 -8.62 -1.95 -1.84
CA LEU A 105 -7.78 -3.12 -2.10
C LEU A 105 -8.15 -4.28 -1.16
N ASN A 106 -9.25 -4.94 -1.49
CA ASN A 106 -9.75 -6.10 -0.77
C ASN A 106 -10.34 -7.11 -1.76
N ASN A 107 -10.27 -8.40 -1.42
CA ASN A 107 -10.83 -9.49 -2.21
C ASN A 107 -10.35 -9.49 -3.68
N VAL A 108 -9.06 -9.22 -3.88
CA VAL A 108 -8.47 -9.20 -5.22
C VAL A 108 -8.14 -10.62 -5.67
N LYS A 109 -8.53 -10.98 -6.90
CA LYS A 109 -8.06 -12.21 -7.53
C LYS A 109 -6.74 -11.94 -8.25
N VAL A 110 -5.70 -12.68 -7.87
CA VAL A 110 -4.35 -12.54 -8.42
C VAL A 110 -3.90 -13.86 -9.01
N THR A 111 -3.51 -13.85 -10.29
CA THR A 111 -2.91 -15.01 -10.95
C THR A 111 -1.40 -15.00 -10.80
N GLU A 112 -0.75 -13.89 -11.15
CA GLU A 112 0.71 -13.76 -11.11
C GLU A 112 1.14 -12.67 -10.14
N CYS A 113 1.84 -13.03 -9.08
CA CYS A 113 2.42 -12.12 -8.09
C CYS A 113 3.94 -12.12 -8.22
N GLN A 114 4.51 -10.98 -8.63
CA GLN A 114 5.95 -10.77 -8.68
C GLN A 114 6.42 -10.06 -7.40
N LEU A 115 7.49 -10.57 -6.80
CA LEU A 115 8.08 -10.03 -5.57
C LEU A 115 9.46 -9.45 -5.89
N ASP A 116 9.74 -8.25 -5.40
CA ASP A 116 11.04 -7.58 -5.54
C ASP A 116 11.24 -6.58 -4.40
N GLU A 117 12.49 -6.16 -4.18
CA GLU A 117 12.79 -5.12 -3.22
C GLU A 117 13.67 -4.02 -3.81
N MET A 118 13.26 -2.79 -3.60
CA MET A 118 13.96 -1.61 -4.09
C MET A 118 14.72 -0.92 -2.96
N TRP A 119 16.03 -0.74 -3.13
CA TRP A 119 16.85 -0.01 -2.19
C TRP A 119 16.56 1.49 -2.20
N SER A 120 16.47 2.06 -1.01
CA SER A 120 16.47 3.49 -0.72
C SER A 120 17.21 3.77 0.61
N PHE A 121 17.16 4.97 1.13
CA PHE A 121 17.73 5.29 2.45
C PHE A 121 17.02 6.47 3.10
N VAL A 122 17.16 6.56 4.43
CA VAL A 122 16.63 7.64 5.26
C VAL A 122 17.78 8.30 6.03
N GLY A 123 17.86 9.63 5.98
CA GLY A 123 18.91 10.40 6.64
C GLY A 123 20.26 10.25 5.96
N LYS A 124 20.96 9.20 6.27
CA LYS A 124 22.27 8.83 5.71
C LYS A 124 22.20 7.40 5.16
N LYS A 125 23.09 7.05 4.24
CA LYS A 125 23.28 5.64 3.83
C LYS A 125 23.87 4.85 4.99
N GLU A 126 23.51 3.58 5.12
CA GLU A 126 23.99 2.70 6.20
C GLU A 126 25.51 2.76 6.40
N LYS A 127 26.27 2.74 5.30
CA LYS A 127 27.75 2.80 5.33
C LYS A 127 28.32 4.11 5.90
N ASN A 128 27.51 5.17 5.97
CA ASN A 128 27.93 6.50 6.43
C ASN A 128 27.40 6.84 7.85
N LEU A 129 26.72 5.88 8.50
CA LEU A 129 26.23 6.03 9.87
C LEU A 129 27.37 5.80 10.85
N ASP A 130 27.46 6.65 11.87
CA ASP A 130 28.31 6.39 13.03
C ASP A 130 27.72 5.31 13.96
N PRO A 131 28.48 4.79 14.94
CA PRO A 131 28.01 3.72 15.83
C PRO A 131 26.73 4.06 16.61
N VAL A 132 26.54 5.33 17.00
CA VAL A 132 25.37 5.78 17.75
C VAL A 132 24.16 5.87 16.81
N GLU A 133 24.34 6.43 15.62
CA GLU A 133 23.31 6.53 14.60
C GLU A 133 22.80 5.15 14.15
N LYS A 134 23.67 4.12 14.11
CA LYS A 134 23.28 2.73 13.78
C LYS A 134 22.30 2.11 14.77
N LEU A 135 22.25 2.60 16.01
CA LEU A 135 21.24 2.17 16.98
C LEU A 135 19.83 2.71 16.64
N GLN A 136 19.75 3.77 15.83
CA GLN A 136 18.49 4.33 15.37
C GLN A 136 17.96 3.56 14.16
N ARG A 137 17.08 2.58 14.39
CA ARG A 137 16.52 1.71 13.33
C ARG A 137 15.83 2.46 12.19
N SER A 138 15.42 3.71 12.40
CA SER A 138 14.77 4.57 11.40
C SER A 138 15.74 5.25 10.43
N LEU A 139 17.07 5.15 10.68
CA LEU A 139 18.11 5.70 9.80
C LEU A 139 18.79 4.60 8.98
N GLY A 140 19.49 5.04 7.94
CA GLY A 140 20.29 4.15 7.11
C GLY A 140 19.52 3.62 5.91
N ASP A 141 19.93 2.45 5.46
CA ASP A 141 19.32 1.78 4.31
C ASP A 141 17.88 1.37 4.62
N ALA A 142 16.99 1.75 3.72
CA ALA A 142 15.57 1.44 3.76
C ALA A 142 15.19 0.72 2.47
N TRP A 143 14.66 -0.48 2.59
CA TRP A 143 14.22 -1.28 1.47
C TRP A 143 12.71 -1.18 1.32
N ILE A 144 12.25 -0.99 0.10
CA ILE A 144 10.83 -1.01 -0.25
C ILE A 144 10.55 -2.38 -0.85
N TRP A 145 9.96 -3.24 -0.06
CA TRP A 145 9.49 -4.56 -0.46
C TRP A 145 8.18 -4.41 -1.21
N ILE A 146 8.02 -5.07 -2.34
CA ILE A 146 6.87 -4.90 -3.24
C ILE A 146 6.36 -6.27 -3.66
N ALA A 147 5.05 -6.45 -3.55
CA ALA A 147 4.29 -7.51 -4.19
C ALA A 147 3.44 -6.90 -5.31
N PHE A 148 3.64 -7.37 -6.54
CA PHE A 148 3.12 -6.75 -7.75
C PHE A 148 2.30 -7.74 -8.57
N ASP A 149 1.04 -7.39 -8.87
CA ASP A 149 0.22 -8.10 -9.87
C ASP A 149 0.69 -7.71 -11.27
N ALA A 150 1.33 -8.65 -11.95
CA ALA A 150 1.87 -8.44 -13.29
C ALA A 150 0.78 -8.24 -14.35
N ILE A 151 -0.43 -8.76 -14.15
CA ILE A 151 -1.54 -8.68 -15.12
C ILE A 151 -2.22 -7.33 -15.04
N ASN A 152 -2.66 -6.90 -13.85
CA ASN A 152 -3.39 -5.65 -13.64
C ASN A 152 -2.49 -4.46 -13.32
N LYS A 153 -1.17 -4.69 -13.19
CA LYS A 153 -0.17 -3.66 -12.85
C LYS A 153 -0.40 -3.02 -11.49
N ILE A 154 -0.93 -3.78 -10.53
CA ILE A 154 -1.22 -3.31 -9.18
C ILE A 154 -0.05 -3.63 -8.24
N VAL A 155 0.33 -2.69 -7.42
CA VAL A 155 1.07 -2.98 -6.18
C VAL A 155 0.07 -3.49 -5.17
N LEU A 156 0.09 -4.80 -4.93
CA LEU A 156 -0.78 -5.47 -3.97
C LEU A 156 -0.44 -5.04 -2.54
N ALA A 157 0.83 -5.13 -2.21
CA ALA A 157 1.36 -4.74 -0.92
C ALA A 157 2.76 -4.13 -1.06
N TYR A 158 3.11 -3.28 -0.11
CA TYR A 158 4.47 -2.77 0.05
C TYR A 158 4.82 -2.62 1.54
N ILE A 159 6.08 -2.85 1.87
CA ILE A 159 6.62 -2.66 3.23
C ILE A 159 7.92 -1.87 3.10
N VAL A 160 8.09 -0.86 3.96
CA VAL A 160 9.33 -0.08 4.05
C VAL A 160 10.07 -0.50 5.31
N GLY A 161 11.30 -0.98 5.15
CA GLY A 161 12.08 -1.42 6.30
C GLY A 161 13.47 -1.95 5.95
N LYS A 162 14.03 -2.77 6.81
CA LYS A 162 15.33 -3.43 6.55
C LYS A 162 15.16 -4.65 5.67
N ARG A 163 16.26 -5.15 5.08
CA ARG A 163 16.25 -6.37 4.24
C ARG A 163 16.30 -7.62 5.11
N THR A 164 15.20 -7.92 5.80
CA THR A 164 15.07 -9.03 6.74
C THR A 164 13.88 -9.93 6.44
N LEU A 165 13.94 -11.17 6.93
CA LEU A 165 12.84 -12.14 6.79
C LEU A 165 11.51 -11.60 7.35
N SER A 166 11.53 -10.88 8.48
CA SER A 166 10.31 -10.34 9.08
C SER A 166 9.56 -9.38 8.14
N HIS A 167 10.27 -8.56 7.36
CA HIS A 167 9.64 -7.66 6.39
C HIS A 167 9.09 -8.43 5.17
N ALA A 168 9.77 -9.49 4.74
CA ALA A 168 9.25 -10.38 3.69
C ALA A 168 7.97 -11.11 4.15
N VAL A 169 7.93 -11.57 5.41
CA VAL A 169 6.74 -12.16 6.02
C VAL A 169 5.60 -11.15 6.07
N SER A 170 5.84 -9.94 6.60
CA SER A 170 4.82 -8.90 6.66
C SER A 170 4.28 -8.51 5.28
N LEU A 171 5.12 -8.51 4.23
CA LEU A 171 4.67 -8.30 2.86
C LEU A 171 3.67 -9.36 2.43
N LEU A 172 3.99 -10.63 2.64
CA LEU A 172 3.15 -11.76 2.22
C LEU A 172 1.88 -11.92 3.07
N GLU A 173 1.93 -11.57 4.36
CA GLU A 173 0.74 -11.48 5.22
C GLU A 173 -0.24 -10.43 4.67
N GLU A 174 0.26 -9.27 4.24
CA GLU A 174 -0.57 -8.26 3.63
C GLU A 174 -1.14 -8.72 2.27
N VAL A 175 -0.36 -9.43 1.44
CA VAL A 175 -0.88 -10.06 0.21
C VAL A 175 -2.01 -11.05 0.55
N LYS A 176 -1.80 -11.92 1.55
CA LYS A 176 -2.80 -12.90 2.00
C LYS A 176 -4.09 -12.22 2.50
N ARG A 177 -3.98 -11.09 3.19
CA ARG A 177 -5.11 -10.32 3.71
C ARG A 177 -6.00 -9.74 2.61
N ILE A 178 -5.40 -9.27 1.51
CA ILE A 178 -6.12 -8.55 0.45
C ILE A 178 -6.61 -9.44 -0.68
N THR A 179 -6.08 -10.65 -0.82
CA THR A 179 -6.45 -11.58 -1.89
C THR A 179 -7.55 -12.53 -1.45
N ILE A 180 -8.46 -12.88 -2.38
CA ILE A 180 -9.55 -13.87 -2.13
C ILE A 180 -8.96 -15.24 -1.78
N ARG A 181 -7.87 -15.60 -2.46
CA ARG A 181 -7.11 -16.83 -2.28
C ARG A 181 -5.64 -16.56 -2.58
N MET A 182 -4.80 -17.51 -2.25
CA MET A 182 -3.39 -17.44 -2.61
C MET A 182 -3.22 -17.17 -4.12
N PRO A 183 -2.32 -16.26 -4.53
CA PRO A 183 -1.94 -16.09 -5.93
C PRO A 183 -1.56 -17.41 -6.58
N ASP A 184 -1.97 -17.61 -7.85
CA ASP A 184 -1.74 -18.88 -8.54
C ASP A 184 -0.25 -19.15 -8.82
N LEU A 185 0.56 -18.09 -8.96
CA LEU A 185 2.00 -18.19 -9.16
C LEU A 185 2.72 -17.02 -8.49
N PHE A 186 3.73 -17.32 -7.68
CA PHE A 186 4.71 -16.35 -7.20
C PHE A 186 6.01 -16.43 -8.00
N SER A 187 6.61 -15.27 -8.28
CA SER A 187 7.95 -15.19 -8.88
C SER A 187 8.77 -14.09 -8.22
N SER A 188 10.05 -14.32 -8.01
CA SER A 188 11.01 -13.33 -7.49
C SER A 188 12.40 -13.53 -8.10
N ASP A 189 13.33 -12.66 -7.71
CA ASP A 189 14.76 -12.95 -7.83
C ASP A 189 15.19 -14.03 -6.80
N GLN A 190 16.48 -14.33 -6.76
CA GLN A 190 17.04 -15.37 -5.88
C GLN A 190 17.28 -14.87 -4.45
N LEU A 191 16.31 -14.20 -3.84
CA LEU A 191 16.39 -13.79 -2.44
C LEU A 191 15.81 -14.87 -1.52
N ASP A 192 16.65 -15.45 -0.64
CA ASP A 192 16.28 -16.57 0.23
C ASP A 192 15.13 -16.25 1.20
N GLN A 193 15.02 -14.99 1.60
CA GLN A 193 13.95 -14.52 2.49
C GLN A 193 12.54 -14.81 1.93
N TYR A 194 12.34 -14.74 0.60
CA TYR A 194 11.05 -15.04 -0.01
C TYR A 194 10.66 -16.52 0.15
N THR A 195 11.61 -17.43 -0.02
CA THR A 195 11.36 -18.86 0.20
C THR A 195 10.88 -19.15 1.62
N SER A 196 11.60 -18.61 2.60
CA SER A 196 11.26 -18.78 4.02
C SER A 196 9.95 -18.09 4.39
N ALA A 197 9.70 -16.89 3.85
CA ALA A 197 8.49 -16.12 4.12
C ALA A 197 7.24 -16.79 3.52
N LEU A 198 7.32 -17.33 2.29
CA LEU A 198 6.23 -18.09 1.66
C LEU A 198 5.85 -19.30 2.49
N LEU A 199 6.83 -20.06 3.01
CA LEU A 199 6.57 -21.17 3.92
C LEU A 199 5.95 -20.73 5.24
N GLN A 200 6.37 -19.58 5.82
CA GLN A 200 5.80 -19.11 7.08
C GLN A 200 4.34 -18.64 6.93
N VAL A 201 3.98 -18.03 5.79
CA VAL A 201 2.67 -17.43 5.57
C VAL A 201 1.65 -18.42 4.99
N TYR A 202 2.09 -19.28 4.08
CA TYR A 202 1.21 -20.19 3.32
C TYR A 202 1.47 -21.67 3.64
N GLY A 203 2.59 -22.01 4.30
CA GLY A 203 2.95 -23.38 4.61
C GLY A 203 1.99 -24.06 5.60
N GLU A 204 1.89 -25.36 5.46
CA GLU A 204 1.11 -26.23 6.36
C GLU A 204 2.02 -26.90 7.39
N LEU A 205 1.58 -26.92 8.63
CA LEU A 205 2.32 -27.56 9.71
C LEU A 205 2.07 -29.05 9.69
N VAL A 206 3.08 -29.84 9.32
CA VAL A 206 3.03 -31.31 9.29
C VAL A 206 3.75 -31.89 10.50
N TYR A 207 3.06 -32.80 11.17
CA TYR A 207 3.59 -33.61 12.27
C TYR A 207 4.06 -34.96 11.69
N PRO A 208 5.37 -35.17 11.51
CA PRO A 208 5.85 -36.44 10.95
C PRO A 208 5.51 -37.60 11.83
N THR A 209 5.08 -38.71 11.24
CA THR A 209 4.79 -39.94 11.95
C THR A 209 6.06 -40.48 12.63
N ARG A 210 5.96 -40.89 13.90
CA ARG A 210 7.06 -41.50 14.65
C ARG A 210 7.46 -42.81 13.96
N LYS A 211 8.73 -42.94 13.59
CA LYS A 211 9.27 -44.24 13.17
C LYS A 211 9.31 -45.19 14.34
N PRO A 212 9.00 -46.49 14.16
CA PRO A 212 9.19 -47.50 15.21
C PRO A 212 10.66 -47.51 15.65
N GLY A 213 10.90 -47.45 16.96
CA GLY A 213 12.25 -47.53 17.53
C GLY A 213 12.50 -46.50 18.64
N PRO A 214 13.65 -46.61 19.34
CA PRO A 214 14.05 -45.67 20.37
C PRO A 214 14.45 -44.34 19.73
N GLY A 215 14.09 -43.21 20.35
CA GLY A 215 14.45 -41.87 19.92
C GLY A 215 13.34 -40.85 20.12
N ARG A 216 13.72 -39.56 20.04
CA ARG A 216 12.76 -38.44 20.12
C ARG A 216 11.89 -38.43 18.86
N PRO A 217 10.57 -38.15 18.97
CA PRO A 217 9.72 -37.89 17.80
C PRO A 217 10.27 -36.75 16.95
N PRO A 218 10.13 -36.82 15.61
CA PRO A 218 10.55 -35.74 14.74
C PRO A 218 9.79 -34.44 15.09
N ASN A 219 10.47 -33.30 15.01
CA ASN A 219 9.82 -32.00 15.22
C ASN A 219 8.82 -31.71 14.08
N PRO A 220 7.71 -31.02 14.38
CA PRO A 220 6.82 -30.50 13.37
C PRO A 220 7.60 -29.59 12.37
N ARG A 221 7.22 -29.64 11.11
CA ARG A 221 7.85 -28.83 10.05
C ARG A 221 6.80 -28.18 9.16
N LEU A 222 7.08 -26.97 8.69
CA LEU A 222 6.28 -26.33 7.65
C LEU A 222 6.63 -26.97 6.29
N VAL A 223 5.61 -27.34 5.53
CA VAL A 223 5.74 -27.83 4.16
C VAL A 223 4.92 -26.93 3.23
N PRO A 224 5.33 -26.72 1.97
CA PRO A 224 4.52 -26.00 1.02
C PRO A 224 3.25 -26.80 0.70
N PRO A 225 2.05 -26.20 0.69
CA PRO A 225 0.85 -26.84 0.18
C PRO A 225 1.00 -27.11 -1.33
N GLU A 226 0.23 -28.06 -1.86
CA GLU A 226 0.31 -28.49 -3.26
C GLU A 226 0.01 -27.36 -4.26
N ASP A 227 -0.80 -26.37 -3.88
CA ASP A 227 -1.17 -25.23 -4.71
C ASP A 227 -0.22 -24.04 -4.60
N LEU A 228 0.79 -24.10 -3.71
CA LEU A 228 1.82 -23.07 -3.63
C LEU A 228 2.84 -23.25 -4.76
N LEU A 229 2.72 -22.43 -5.80
CA LEU A 229 3.64 -22.40 -6.92
C LEU A 229 4.59 -21.20 -6.79
N TYR A 230 5.88 -21.47 -6.71
CA TYR A 230 6.90 -20.41 -6.57
C TYR A 230 8.15 -20.70 -7.41
N VAL A 231 8.56 -19.69 -8.17
CA VAL A 231 9.70 -19.75 -9.08
C VAL A 231 10.65 -18.59 -8.85
N GLN A 232 11.94 -18.88 -8.87
CA GLN A 232 13.01 -17.89 -8.83
C GLN A 232 13.63 -17.65 -10.20
N VAL A 233 13.88 -16.38 -10.51
CA VAL A 233 14.65 -15.93 -11.67
C VAL A 233 16.10 -15.73 -11.22
N VAL A 234 16.98 -16.62 -11.66
CA VAL A 234 18.41 -16.60 -11.31
C VAL A 234 19.19 -15.92 -12.42
N LYS A 235 19.79 -14.77 -12.12
CA LYS A 235 20.61 -13.99 -13.06
C LYS A 235 22.09 -14.19 -12.76
N GLN A 236 22.86 -14.69 -13.75
CA GLN A 236 24.31 -14.79 -13.67
C GLN A 236 24.94 -13.56 -14.30
N TYR A 237 25.92 -12.99 -13.60
CA TYR A 237 26.58 -11.77 -14.04
C TYR A 237 28.04 -12.03 -14.39
N LYS A 238 28.51 -11.42 -15.49
CA LYS A 238 29.94 -11.34 -15.84
C LYS A 238 30.26 -9.88 -16.17
N LYS A 239 31.26 -9.29 -15.50
CA LYS A 239 31.64 -7.88 -15.67
C LYS A 239 30.40 -6.94 -15.63
N TYR A 240 29.55 -7.07 -14.61
CA TYR A 240 28.32 -6.28 -14.39
C TYR A 240 27.20 -6.43 -15.43
N ARG A 241 27.35 -7.37 -16.40
CA ARG A 241 26.31 -7.66 -17.40
C ARG A 241 25.68 -9.03 -17.10
N VAL A 242 24.36 -9.12 -17.26
CA VAL A 242 23.65 -10.40 -17.20
C VAL A 242 24.08 -11.23 -18.42
N VAL A 243 24.67 -12.40 -18.16
CA VAL A 243 25.13 -13.31 -19.21
C VAL A 243 24.27 -14.56 -19.37
N LYS A 244 23.53 -14.92 -18.32
CA LYS A 244 22.59 -16.03 -18.32
C LYS A 244 21.45 -15.75 -17.37
N VAL A 245 20.24 -16.11 -17.79
CA VAL A 245 19.05 -16.10 -16.95
C VAL A 245 18.53 -17.53 -16.92
N THR A 246 18.37 -18.09 -15.72
CA THR A 246 17.78 -19.42 -15.51
C THR A 246 16.60 -19.30 -14.59
N GLN A 247 15.65 -20.21 -14.72
CA GLN A 247 14.47 -20.32 -13.88
C GLN A 247 14.63 -21.54 -12.98
N LYS A 248 14.28 -21.37 -11.70
CA LYS A 248 14.34 -22.43 -10.71
C LYS A 248 12.98 -22.57 -10.06
N VAL A 249 12.29 -23.67 -10.27
CA VAL A 249 11.10 -24.03 -9.49
C VAL A 249 11.54 -24.32 -8.07
N VAL A 250 10.97 -23.62 -7.10
CA VAL A 250 11.27 -23.78 -5.67
C VAL A 250 10.16 -24.56 -5.00
N PHE A 251 8.88 -24.20 -5.28
CA PHE A 251 7.71 -24.91 -4.82
C PHE A 251 6.77 -25.19 -5.97
N GLY A 252 6.09 -26.33 -5.92
CA GLY A 252 5.05 -26.74 -6.82
C GLY A 252 5.51 -27.50 -8.05
N ASP A 253 4.56 -27.81 -8.91
CA ASP A 253 4.73 -28.61 -10.10
C ASP A 253 5.03 -27.78 -11.36
N ALA A 254 6.01 -28.20 -12.16
CA ALA A 254 6.45 -27.49 -13.35
C ALA A 254 5.36 -27.46 -14.46
N GLU A 255 4.60 -28.52 -14.63
CA GLU A 255 3.54 -28.59 -15.67
C GLU A 255 2.40 -27.63 -15.37
N ARG A 256 2.04 -27.49 -14.08
CA ARG A 256 1.03 -26.50 -13.63
C ARG A 256 1.54 -25.07 -13.84
N ILE A 257 2.81 -24.80 -13.56
CA ILE A 257 3.43 -23.49 -13.80
C ILE A 257 3.39 -23.16 -15.28
N ASP A 258 3.78 -24.10 -16.15
CA ASP A 258 3.75 -23.90 -17.60
C ASP A 258 2.33 -23.67 -18.12
N SER A 259 1.32 -24.36 -17.58
CA SER A 259 -0.10 -24.15 -17.91
C SER A 259 -0.58 -22.74 -17.54
N ILE A 260 -0.21 -22.21 -16.37
CA ILE A 260 -0.55 -20.85 -15.94
C ILE A 260 0.11 -19.83 -16.88
N LEU A 261 1.40 -20.03 -17.22
CA LEU A 261 2.12 -19.14 -18.10
C LEU A 261 1.59 -19.15 -19.53
N ALA A 262 1.19 -20.33 -20.06
CA ALA A 262 0.57 -20.44 -21.36
C ALA A 262 -0.76 -19.66 -21.46
N ALA A 263 -1.52 -19.61 -20.36
CA ALA A 263 -2.77 -18.85 -20.25
C ALA A 263 -2.58 -17.37 -19.88
N SER A 264 -1.35 -16.93 -19.60
CA SER A 264 -1.05 -15.59 -19.10
C SER A 264 -1.30 -14.50 -20.16
N ALA A 265 -1.98 -13.43 -19.74
CA ALA A 265 -2.23 -12.26 -20.58
C ALA A 265 -1.02 -11.35 -20.78
N VAL A 266 0.12 -11.62 -20.10
CA VAL A 266 1.27 -10.71 -20.06
C VAL A 266 2.58 -11.35 -20.52
N SER A 267 2.85 -12.61 -20.20
CA SER A 267 4.08 -13.30 -20.59
C SER A 267 3.90 -14.81 -20.49
N ASN A 268 4.35 -15.53 -21.51
CA ASN A 268 4.44 -16.99 -21.50
C ASN A 268 5.76 -17.52 -20.86
N LYS A 269 6.50 -16.65 -20.20
CA LYS A 269 7.76 -17.00 -19.54
C LYS A 269 7.84 -16.41 -18.16
N ILE A 270 8.38 -17.17 -17.22
CA ILE A 270 8.69 -16.69 -15.87
C ILE A 270 9.67 -15.53 -15.96
N ASN A 271 9.32 -14.41 -15.35
CA ASN A 271 10.17 -13.24 -15.28
C ASN A 271 9.79 -12.36 -14.08
N THR A 272 10.68 -11.44 -13.70
CA THR A 272 10.48 -10.38 -12.71
C THR A 272 10.45 -8.99 -13.37
N SER A 273 10.34 -8.94 -14.69
CA SER A 273 10.51 -7.72 -15.47
C SER A 273 9.42 -6.68 -15.22
N TYR A 274 8.23 -7.09 -14.81
CA TYR A 274 7.13 -6.15 -14.55
C TYR A 274 7.32 -5.40 -13.24
N VAL A 275 7.68 -6.09 -12.16
CA VAL A 275 8.00 -5.45 -10.88
C VAL A 275 9.28 -4.62 -10.98
N GLU A 276 10.31 -5.09 -11.68
CA GLU A 276 11.54 -4.31 -11.95
C GLU A 276 11.25 -3.04 -12.75
N ARG A 277 10.38 -3.14 -13.79
CA ARG A 277 9.91 -1.98 -14.55
C ARG A 277 9.13 -1.01 -13.68
N TYR A 278 8.27 -1.54 -12.80
CA TYR A 278 7.53 -0.72 -11.83
C TYR A 278 8.49 0.00 -10.87
N ASN A 279 9.51 -0.68 -10.34
CA ASN A 279 10.57 -0.06 -9.52
C ASN A 279 11.28 1.09 -10.24
N GLY A 280 11.52 0.94 -11.55
CA GLY A 280 11.99 2.03 -12.41
C GLY A 280 11.04 3.22 -12.44
N SER A 281 9.73 2.95 -12.56
CA SER A 281 8.69 4.00 -12.55
C SER A 281 8.60 4.72 -11.20
N VAL A 282 8.68 3.99 -10.08
CA VAL A 282 8.72 4.58 -8.73
C VAL A 282 9.89 5.55 -8.59
N ARG A 283 11.08 5.20 -9.12
CA ARG A 283 12.24 6.10 -9.07
C ARG A 283 12.03 7.42 -9.80
N HIS A 284 11.15 7.45 -10.79
CA HIS A 284 10.76 8.68 -11.50
C HIS A 284 9.66 9.46 -10.77
N MET A 285 8.62 8.76 -10.31
CA MET A 285 7.46 9.37 -9.66
C MET A 285 7.69 9.74 -8.18
N HIS A 286 8.82 9.34 -7.61
CA HIS A 286 9.08 9.52 -6.19
C HIS A 286 10.47 10.15 -6.00
N ALA A 287 10.52 11.46 -5.85
CA ALA A 287 11.76 12.23 -5.75
C ALA A 287 12.76 11.65 -4.72
N ARG A 288 12.25 11.02 -3.66
CA ARG A 288 13.06 10.45 -2.56
C ARG A 288 13.72 9.11 -2.92
N CYS A 289 13.22 8.41 -3.94
CA CYS A 289 13.71 7.10 -4.40
C CYS A 289 14.62 7.18 -5.63
N GLY A 290 14.84 8.37 -6.19
CA GLY A 290 15.72 8.59 -7.32
C GLY A 290 17.15 8.12 -7.02
N ARG A 291 17.85 7.56 -8.03
CA ARG A 291 19.27 7.25 -7.89
C ARG A 291 20.07 8.54 -7.71
N LYS A 292 20.99 8.57 -6.74
CA LYS A 292 21.79 9.75 -6.38
C LYS A 292 20.96 11.00 -6.05
N THR A 293 19.72 10.81 -5.55
CA THR A 293 18.84 11.93 -5.21
C THR A 293 19.39 12.77 -4.06
N LEU A 294 19.22 14.08 -4.17
CA LEU A 294 19.39 15.03 -3.06
C LEU A 294 18.07 15.24 -2.27
N CYS A 295 16.97 14.69 -2.77
CA CYS A 295 15.64 14.78 -2.16
C CYS A 295 15.35 13.65 -1.17
N PHE A 296 16.36 12.94 -0.65
CA PHE A 296 16.19 11.81 0.26
C PHE A 296 15.39 12.18 1.51
N SER A 297 14.70 11.19 2.08
CA SER A 297 13.91 11.36 3.30
C SER A 297 14.80 11.54 4.52
N LYS A 298 14.48 12.52 5.36
CA LYS A 298 15.15 12.70 6.67
C LYS A 298 14.46 11.89 7.78
N ARG A 299 13.22 11.46 7.57
CA ARG A 299 12.40 10.65 8.49
C ARG A 299 11.72 9.53 7.70
N GLN A 300 11.62 8.36 8.30
CA GLN A 300 11.00 7.20 7.67
C GLN A 300 9.51 7.44 7.37
N GLU A 301 8.77 8.05 8.28
CA GLU A 301 7.36 8.41 8.10
C GLU A 301 7.11 9.20 6.81
N ASN A 302 7.94 10.23 6.55
CA ASN A 302 7.83 11.02 5.33
C ASN A 302 8.15 10.22 4.06
N HIS A 303 8.94 9.16 4.19
CA HIS A 303 9.25 8.25 3.09
C HIS A 303 8.04 7.38 2.76
N GLU A 304 7.43 6.80 3.77
CA GLU A 304 6.23 5.96 3.65
C GLU A 304 5.01 6.75 3.15
N ILE A 305 4.77 7.95 3.71
CA ILE A 305 3.67 8.83 3.32
C ILE A 305 3.78 9.27 1.85
N GLN A 306 4.99 9.64 1.41
CA GLN A 306 5.22 9.99 0.01
C GLN A 306 4.97 8.78 -0.89
N LEU A 307 5.39 7.59 -0.49
CA LEU A 307 5.15 6.37 -1.25
C LEU A 307 3.65 6.08 -1.36
N ALA A 308 2.92 6.22 -0.25
CA ALA A 308 1.47 6.05 -0.23
C ALA A 308 0.75 7.01 -1.18
N LEU A 309 1.13 8.30 -1.20
CA LEU A 309 0.56 9.28 -2.13
C LEU A 309 0.85 8.90 -3.59
N SER A 310 2.11 8.58 -3.91
CA SER A 310 2.51 8.22 -5.27
C SER A 310 1.82 6.94 -5.75
N LEU A 311 1.63 5.95 -4.85
CA LEU A 311 0.90 4.71 -5.14
C LEU A 311 -0.59 4.95 -5.34
N GLY A 312 -1.25 5.73 -4.46
CA GLY A 312 -2.66 6.07 -4.63
C GLY A 312 -2.91 6.78 -5.97
N TYR A 313 -2.06 7.73 -6.32
CA TYR A 313 -2.11 8.41 -7.61
C TYR A 313 -1.89 7.45 -8.80
N TYR A 314 -0.89 6.57 -8.71
CA TYR A 314 -0.61 5.56 -9.73
C TYR A 314 -1.78 4.59 -9.94
N HIS A 315 -2.41 4.14 -8.86
CA HIS A 315 -3.48 3.16 -8.90
C HIS A 315 -4.81 3.73 -9.41
N LEU A 316 -5.11 4.99 -9.08
CA LEU A 316 -6.43 5.58 -9.24
C LEU A 316 -6.49 6.69 -10.30
N CYS A 317 -5.46 7.56 -10.35
CA CYS A 317 -5.53 8.79 -11.10
C CYS A 317 -4.73 8.76 -12.41
N ARG A 318 -3.74 7.87 -12.52
CA ARG A 318 -2.83 7.83 -13.67
C ARG A 318 -3.12 6.64 -14.57
N PRO A 319 -3.65 6.85 -15.81
CA PRO A 319 -3.82 5.77 -16.78
C PRO A 319 -2.48 5.09 -17.10
N HIS A 320 -2.48 3.76 -17.09
CA HIS A 320 -1.29 2.97 -17.40
C HIS A 320 -1.25 2.64 -18.90
N LYS A 321 -0.21 3.07 -19.62
CA LYS A 321 -0.11 2.95 -21.09
C LYS A 321 -0.45 1.55 -21.63
N THR A 322 0.08 0.49 -21.03
CA THR A 322 -0.18 -0.90 -21.47
C THR A 322 -1.64 -1.30 -21.24
N LEU A 323 -2.23 -0.91 -20.10
CA LEU A 323 -3.63 -1.19 -19.81
C LEU A 323 -4.55 -0.40 -20.71
N THR A 324 -4.29 0.90 -20.93
CA THR A 324 -5.00 1.75 -21.88
C THR A 324 -5.01 1.12 -23.30
N LYS A 325 -3.83 0.60 -23.75
CA LYS A 325 -3.77 -0.12 -25.04
C LYS A 325 -4.57 -1.42 -25.03
N ARG A 326 -4.55 -2.17 -23.91
CA ARG A 326 -5.28 -3.45 -23.78
C ARG A 326 -6.79 -3.26 -23.81
N TYR A 327 -7.30 -2.23 -23.13
CA TYR A 327 -8.74 -1.99 -22.97
C TYR A 327 -9.32 -0.96 -23.96
N GLY A 328 -8.50 -0.33 -24.81
CA GLY A 328 -8.93 0.67 -25.80
C GLY A 328 -9.42 2.00 -25.20
N ARG A 329 -9.28 2.20 -23.89
CA ARG A 329 -9.68 3.43 -23.17
C ARG A 329 -8.68 3.75 -22.06
N PRO A 330 -8.59 5.01 -21.59
CA PRO A 330 -7.78 5.36 -20.42
C PRO A 330 -8.11 4.43 -19.25
N THR A 331 -7.13 3.61 -18.81
CA THR A 331 -7.35 2.58 -17.81
C THR A 331 -6.24 2.61 -16.77
N THR A 332 -6.64 2.75 -15.50
CA THR A 332 -5.74 2.68 -14.34
C THR A 332 -5.58 1.24 -13.86
N PRO A 333 -4.58 0.93 -13.04
CA PRO A 333 -4.44 -0.39 -12.43
C PRO A 333 -5.68 -0.84 -11.64
N PHE A 334 -6.31 0.03 -10.86
CA PHE A 334 -7.52 -0.34 -10.11
C PHE A 334 -8.73 -0.59 -11.01
N MET A 335 -8.85 0.15 -12.12
CA MET A 335 -9.88 -0.17 -13.16
C MET A 335 -9.63 -1.54 -13.78
N ALA A 336 -8.39 -1.89 -14.08
CA ALA A 336 -8.06 -3.19 -14.67
C ALA A 336 -8.42 -4.38 -13.75
N ALA A 337 -8.40 -4.17 -12.43
CA ALA A 337 -8.81 -5.16 -11.44
C ALA A 337 -10.28 -5.04 -11.01
N ASN A 338 -11.07 -4.20 -11.68
CA ASN A 338 -12.49 -3.93 -11.35
C ASN A 338 -12.70 -3.39 -9.92
N LEU A 339 -11.72 -2.68 -9.37
CA LEU A 339 -11.82 -2.02 -8.07
C LEU A 339 -12.43 -0.62 -8.19
N THR A 340 -12.37 -0.02 -9.38
CA THR A 340 -13.01 1.25 -9.74
C THR A 340 -13.47 1.19 -11.19
N ASP A 341 -14.42 2.04 -11.56
CA ASP A 341 -15.07 2.06 -12.89
C ASP A 341 -14.53 3.18 -13.81
N HIS A 342 -13.85 4.17 -13.25
CA HIS A 342 -13.30 5.31 -13.98
C HIS A 342 -11.92 5.75 -13.47
N VAL A 343 -11.28 6.64 -14.21
CA VAL A 343 -10.03 7.30 -13.81
C VAL A 343 -10.38 8.41 -12.81
N TRP A 344 -9.89 8.27 -11.58
CA TRP A 344 -10.15 9.27 -10.54
C TRP A 344 -9.37 10.56 -10.80
N SER A 345 -9.97 11.69 -10.47
CA SER A 345 -9.24 12.95 -10.28
C SER A 345 -8.47 12.94 -8.96
N MET A 346 -7.49 13.83 -8.81
CA MET A 346 -6.83 14.03 -7.52
C MET A 346 -7.84 14.49 -6.46
N ALA A 347 -8.83 15.32 -6.84
CA ALA A 347 -9.89 15.77 -5.96
C ALA A 347 -10.70 14.59 -5.38
N GLU A 348 -11.07 13.61 -6.19
CA GLU A 348 -11.79 12.42 -5.73
C GLU A 348 -10.98 11.62 -4.72
N LEU A 349 -9.68 11.39 -4.99
CA LEU A 349 -8.77 10.73 -4.06
C LEU A 349 -8.71 11.47 -2.71
N LEU A 350 -8.61 12.80 -2.74
CA LEU A 350 -8.47 13.62 -1.54
C LEU A 350 -9.79 13.82 -0.77
N LYS A 351 -10.94 13.74 -1.45
CA LYS A 351 -12.29 13.90 -0.89
C LYS A 351 -12.94 12.59 -0.45
N PHE A 352 -12.36 11.46 -0.79
CA PHE A 352 -12.93 10.14 -0.47
C PHE A 352 -13.24 10.02 1.03
N LYS A 353 -14.44 9.56 1.33
CA LYS A 353 -14.90 9.25 2.70
C LYS A 353 -15.22 7.76 2.76
N LYS A 354 -14.74 7.11 3.79
CA LYS A 354 -15.07 5.71 4.08
C LYS A 354 -16.48 5.60 4.63
#